data_0fed8068dba894f337e8f16b0e7807c7
#
_entry.id   0fed8068dba894f337e8f16b0e7807c7
#
_cell.length_a   1.000
_cell.length_b   1.000
_cell.length_c   1.000
_cell.angle_alpha   90.00
_cell.angle_beta   90.00
_cell.angle_gamma   90.00
#
_symmetry.space_group_name_H-M   'P 1'
#
loop_
_entity.id
_entity.type
_entity.pdbx_description
1 polymer ?
#
loop_
_entity_poly.entity_id
_entity_poly.type
_entity_poly.pdbx_seq_one_letter_code
_entity_poly.pdbx_strand_id
1 'polypeptide(L)'
;QLDMKVTIVFDGAPLPIKEEHKKRLGSHVLEDESWIMSKDVYAQIRKNLSQQRRRYLPQLSLQLVVAPYEADSQLAFLYRQKVIDFVISEDYDLLCYGVHFVFSKYEADGTGVLIDLHHLGAAKSAGLDFTGFDDAMFRVFW
;
A
#
# COMPACT_ATOMS: atom_id res chain seq x y z
N GLN A 1 -19.33 -13.14 -12.67
CA GLN A 1 -19.33 -11.74 -12.19
C GLN A 1 -18.45 -11.71 -10.94
N LEU A 2 -17.29 -11.02 -10.99
CA LEU A 2 -16.43 -10.89 -9.83
C LEU A 2 -17.06 -9.88 -8.87
N ASP A 3 -17.40 -10.35 -7.66
CA ASP A 3 -17.82 -9.48 -6.56
C ASP A 3 -16.54 -8.92 -5.92
N MET A 4 -16.07 -7.80 -6.47
CA MET A 4 -14.79 -7.20 -6.06
C MET A 4 -15.04 -6.08 -5.06
N LYS A 5 -14.35 -6.15 -3.92
CA LYS A 5 -14.32 -5.11 -2.90
C LYS A 5 -12.97 -4.38 -2.97
N VAL A 6 -13.02 -3.07 -3.11
CA VAL A 6 -11.81 -2.22 -3.14
C VAL A 6 -11.76 -1.38 -1.87
N THR A 7 -10.62 -1.42 -1.19
CA THR A 7 -10.32 -0.56 -0.05
C THR A 7 -9.18 0.38 -0.43
N ILE A 8 -9.44 1.68 -0.41
CA ILE A 8 -8.40 2.71 -0.63
C ILE A 8 -7.98 3.22 0.74
N VAL A 9 -6.69 3.17 1.02
CA VAL A 9 -6.10 3.62 2.28
C VAL A 9 -5.28 4.88 2.02
N PHE A 10 -5.50 5.89 2.83
CA PHE A 10 -4.79 7.17 2.79
C PHE A 10 -3.89 7.30 4.01
N ASP A 11 -2.77 8.00 3.85
CA ASP A 11 -1.95 8.40 4.99
C ASP A 11 -2.73 9.27 5.97
N GLY A 12 -2.43 9.08 7.24
CA GLY A 12 -2.97 9.85 8.34
C GLY A 12 -1.98 10.88 8.88
N ALA A 13 -1.79 10.89 10.22
CA ALA A 13 -0.83 11.78 10.87
C ALA A 13 0.62 11.37 10.54
N PRO A 14 1.55 12.32 10.44
CA PRO A 14 2.96 11.99 10.29
C PRO A 14 3.47 11.20 11.50
N LEU A 15 4.41 10.28 11.24
CA LEU A 15 5.05 9.51 12.33
C LEU A 15 5.87 10.45 13.22
N PRO A 16 5.70 10.40 14.57
CA PRO A 16 6.43 11.26 15.50
C PRO A 16 7.97 11.18 15.32
N ILE A 17 8.49 9.98 15.05
CA ILE A 17 9.92 9.75 14.84
C ILE A 17 10.44 10.46 13.58
N LYS A 18 9.65 10.54 12.52
CA LYS A 18 10.02 11.27 11.29
C LYS A 18 10.08 12.79 11.53
N GLU A 19 9.17 13.31 12.36
CA GLU A 19 9.18 14.71 12.75
C GLU A 19 10.42 15.09 13.59
N GLU A 20 10.80 14.22 14.56
CA GLU A 20 12.02 14.43 15.34
C GLU A 20 13.27 14.39 14.46
N HIS A 21 13.34 13.48 13.51
CA HIS A 21 14.46 13.35 12.59
C HIS A 21 14.60 14.59 11.69
N LYS A 22 13.48 15.09 11.16
CA LYS A 22 13.45 16.35 10.40
C LYS A 22 13.97 17.54 11.24
N LYS A 23 13.55 17.65 12.49
CA LYS A 23 14.01 18.70 13.42
C LYS A 23 15.52 18.62 13.71
N ARG A 24 16.08 17.40 13.85
CA ARG A 24 17.53 17.20 14.12
C ARG A 24 18.41 17.54 12.94
N LEU A 25 17.96 17.30 11.72
CA LEU A 25 18.73 17.56 10.50
C LEU A 25 18.81 19.04 10.14
N GLY A 26 18.13 19.93 10.88
CA GLY A 26 18.18 21.38 10.66
C GLY A 26 17.85 21.79 9.23
N SER A 27 17.18 20.91 8.50
CA SER A 27 16.87 21.17 7.13
C SER A 27 15.81 22.27 7.07
N HIS A 28 16.19 23.44 6.54
CA HIS A 28 15.30 24.34 5.81
C HIS A 28 14.77 23.61 4.55
N VAL A 29 14.39 22.34 4.68
CA VAL A 29 13.51 21.74 3.73
C VAL A 29 12.22 22.52 3.92
N LEU A 30 11.87 23.27 2.89
CA LEU A 30 10.56 23.86 2.66
C LEU A 30 9.54 23.04 3.43
N GLU A 31 8.71 23.71 4.21
CA GLU A 31 7.59 23.11 4.92
C GLU A 31 6.92 22.18 3.92
N ASP A 32 7.41 20.95 3.90
CA ASP A 32 6.78 19.87 3.19
C ASP A 32 5.48 19.75 3.96
N GLU A 33 4.48 20.41 3.42
CA GLU A 33 3.14 20.40 3.97
C GLU A 33 2.86 18.94 4.23
N SER A 34 2.91 18.57 5.50
CA SER A 34 2.54 17.21 5.89
C SER A 34 1.17 17.02 5.31
N TRP A 35 1.05 16.18 4.30
CA TRP A 35 -0.19 15.87 3.61
C TRP A 35 -1.11 15.13 4.59
N ILE A 36 -1.37 15.77 5.73
CA ILE A 36 -2.45 15.35 6.60
C ILE A 36 -3.71 15.60 5.79
N MET A 37 -4.32 14.54 5.35
CA MET A 37 -5.58 14.64 4.63
C MET A 37 -6.59 15.39 5.49
N SER A 38 -6.85 16.65 5.15
CA SER A 38 -7.86 17.44 5.85
C SER A 38 -9.23 16.76 5.72
N LYS A 39 -10.08 16.94 6.72
CA LYS A 39 -11.45 16.40 6.69
C LYS A 39 -12.21 16.81 5.44
N ASP A 40 -11.96 18.02 4.95
CA ASP A 40 -12.61 18.59 3.76
C ASP A 40 -12.11 17.91 2.48
N VAL A 41 -10.80 17.70 2.33
CA VAL A 41 -10.21 16.98 1.22
C VAL A 41 -10.71 15.53 1.19
N TYR A 42 -10.71 14.84 2.33
CA TYR A 42 -11.26 13.50 2.43
C TYR A 42 -12.73 13.43 2.02
N ALA A 43 -13.55 14.36 2.50
CA ALA A 43 -14.96 14.42 2.15
C ALA A 43 -15.17 14.65 0.65
N GLN A 44 -14.35 15.51 0.04
CA GLN A 44 -14.40 15.78 -1.40
C GLN A 44 -13.99 14.56 -2.23
N ILE A 45 -12.90 13.91 -1.87
CA ILE A 45 -12.44 12.66 -2.51
C ILE A 45 -13.52 11.59 -2.40
N ARG A 46 -14.05 11.37 -1.21
CA ARG A 46 -15.12 10.39 -0.97
C ARG A 46 -16.35 10.67 -1.84
N LYS A 47 -16.75 11.92 -1.95
CA LYS A 47 -17.89 12.34 -2.80
C LYS A 47 -17.61 12.02 -4.27
N ASN A 48 -16.45 12.42 -4.78
CA ASN A 48 -16.05 12.21 -6.17
C ASN A 48 -15.96 10.71 -6.51
N LEU A 49 -15.28 9.92 -5.69
CA LEU A 49 -15.16 8.48 -5.88
C LEU A 49 -16.53 7.78 -5.83
N SER A 50 -17.40 8.18 -4.91
CA SER A 50 -18.76 7.64 -4.82
C SER A 50 -19.58 7.94 -6.06
N GLN A 51 -19.44 9.14 -6.64
CA GLN A 51 -20.10 9.51 -7.89
C GLN A 51 -19.56 8.73 -9.08
N GLN A 52 -18.23 8.62 -9.22
CA GLN A 52 -17.57 7.84 -10.27
C GLN A 52 -17.98 6.36 -10.20
N ARG A 53 -17.94 5.78 -9.00
CA ARG A 53 -18.38 4.41 -8.78
C ARG A 53 -19.82 4.19 -9.25
N ARG A 54 -20.77 5.03 -8.81
CA ARG A 54 -22.18 4.93 -9.20
C ARG A 54 -22.38 5.00 -10.71
N ARG A 55 -21.57 5.80 -11.39
CA ARG A 55 -21.68 6.03 -12.83
C ARG A 55 -21.10 4.89 -13.67
N TYR A 56 -19.92 4.38 -13.28
CA TYR A 56 -19.14 3.47 -14.12
C TYR A 56 -19.06 2.04 -13.58
N LEU A 57 -19.10 1.87 -12.26
CA LEU A 57 -18.89 0.58 -11.58
C LEU A 57 -19.88 0.40 -10.42
N PRO A 58 -21.21 0.38 -10.70
CA PRO A 58 -22.21 0.36 -9.63
C PRO A 58 -22.12 -0.90 -8.73
N GLN A 59 -21.62 -2.02 -9.27
CA GLN A 59 -21.43 -3.28 -8.56
C GLN A 59 -20.16 -3.32 -7.70
N LEU A 60 -19.23 -2.35 -7.85
CA LEU A 60 -18.00 -2.30 -7.09
C LEU A 60 -18.28 -1.84 -5.65
N SER A 61 -17.90 -2.64 -4.67
CA SER A 61 -17.86 -2.21 -3.27
C SER A 61 -16.59 -1.39 -3.02
N LEU A 62 -16.75 -0.13 -2.63
CA LEU A 62 -15.65 0.79 -2.36
C LEU A 62 -15.66 1.23 -0.91
N GLN A 63 -14.56 0.97 -0.20
CA GLN A 63 -14.30 1.44 1.15
C GLN A 63 -13.12 2.43 1.13
N LEU A 64 -13.22 3.48 1.93
CA LEU A 64 -12.15 4.47 2.13
C LEU A 64 -11.73 4.44 3.59
N VAL A 65 -10.43 4.36 3.84
CA VAL A 65 -9.82 4.31 5.17
C VAL A 65 -8.73 5.38 5.24
N VAL A 66 -8.68 6.13 6.31
CA VAL A 66 -7.53 6.97 6.65
C VAL A 66 -6.76 6.25 7.75
N ALA A 67 -5.50 5.94 7.49
CA ALA A 67 -4.63 5.30 8.47
C ALA A 67 -4.38 6.23 9.67
N PRO A 68 -4.05 5.70 10.85
CA PRO A 68 -3.58 6.53 11.96
C PRO A 68 -2.31 7.30 11.62
N TYR A 69 -1.43 6.67 10.85
CA TYR A 69 -0.14 7.17 10.37
C TYR A 69 0.03 6.86 8.88
N GLU A 70 0.96 6.00 8.51
CA GLU A 70 1.25 5.62 7.14
C GLU A 70 0.26 4.57 6.60
N ALA A 71 -0.14 4.71 5.35
CA ALA A 71 -1.05 3.79 4.67
C ALA A 71 -0.49 2.37 4.60
N ASP A 72 0.82 2.21 4.41
CA ASP A 72 1.46 0.90 4.24
C ASP A 72 1.31 0.02 5.48
N SER A 73 1.52 0.57 6.66
CA SER A 73 1.31 -0.15 7.92
C SER A 73 -0.16 -0.55 8.11
N GLN A 74 -1.09 0.30 7.69
CA GLN A 74 -2.53 0.02 7.72
C GLN A 74 -2.91 -1.05 6.69
N LEU A 75 -2.37 -1.00 5.49
CA LEU A 75 -2.55 -2.03 4.45
C LEU A 75 -2.03 -3.39 4.93
N ALA A 76 -0.83 -3.43 5.49
CA ALA A 76 -0.27 -4.64 6.06
C ALA A 76 -1.11 -5.20 7.22
N PHE A 77 -1.66 -4.33 8.07
CA PHE A 77 -2.59 -4.74 9.12
C PHE A 77 -3.85 -5.39 8.53
N LEU A 78 -4.50 -4.74 7.55
CA LEU A 78 -5.71 -5.25 6.89
C LEU A 78 -5.45 -6.58 6.19
N TYR A 79 -4.28 -6.72 5.54
CA TYR A 79 -3.85 -7.97 4.91
C TYR A 79 -3.69 -9.11 5.94
N ARG A 80 -2.98 -8.87 7.03
CA ARG A 80 -2.81 -9.87 8.10
C ARG A 80 -4.12 -10.26 8.77
N GLN A 81 -5.08 -9.34 8.86
CA GLN A 81 -6.44 -9.62 9.35
C GLN A 81 -7.33 -10.31 8.31
N LYS A 82 -6.81 -10.60 7.11
CA LYS A 82 -7.55 -11.21 5.99
C LYS A 82 -8.79 -10.41 5.58
N VAL A 83 -8.74 -9.09 5.76
CA VAL A 83 -9.79 -8.16 5.30
C VAL A 83 -9.61 -7.86 3.81
N ILE A 84 -8.37 -7.89 3.34
CA ILE A 84 -7.97 -7.76 1.95
C ILE A 84 -7.09 -8.95 1.55
N ASP A 85 -7.14 -9.34 0.27
CA ASP A 85 -6.46 -10.51 -0.26
C ASP A 85 -5.08 -10.16 -0.86
N PHE A 86 -4.93 -8.96 -1.39
CA PHE A 86 -3.68 -8.43 -1.96
C PHE A 86 -3.67 -6.91 -1.93
N VAL A 87 -2.51 -6.32 -2.17
CA VAL A 87 -2.31 -4.87 -2.19
C VAL A 87 -1.85 -4.44 -3.58
N ILE A 88 -2.37 -3.32 -4.08
CA ILE A 88 -1.86 -2.63 -5.28
C ILE A 88 -1.04 -1.44 -4.79
N SER A 89 0.27 -1.48 -5.00
CA SER A 89 1.18 -0.39 -4.61
C SER A 89 2.48 -0.46 -5.39
N GLU A 90 3.13 0.68 -5.55
CA GLU A 90 4.51 0.76 -6.04
C GLU A 90 5.54 0.70 -4.90
N ASP A 91 5.08 0.71 -3.64
CA ASP A 91 5.95 0.63 -2.48
C ASP A 91 6.22 -0.82 -2.09
N TYR A 92 7.48 -1.22 -2.17
CA TYR A 92 7.93 -2.57 -1.85
C TYR A 92 8.18 -2.79 -0.35
N ASP A 93 8.14 -1.75 0.49
CA ASP A 93 8.25 -1.88 1.94
C ASP A 93 7.11 -2.71 2.52
N LEU A 94 5.98 -2.78 1.81
CA LEU A 94 4.86 -3.67 2.13
C LEU A 94 5.26 -5.13 2.29
N LEU A 95 6.24 -5.60 1.49
CA LEU A 95 6.76 -6.97 1.57
C LEU A 95 7.42 -7.21 2.94
N CYS A 96 8.15 -6.20 3.45
CA CYS A 96 8.80 -6.24 4.75
C CYS A 96 7.79 -6.24 5.90
N TYR A 97 6.65 -5.62 5.71
CA TYR A 97 5.52 -5.66 6.64
C TYR A 97 4.73 -6.98 6.59
N GLY A 98 5.13 -7.93 5.72
CA GLY A 98 4.52 -9.26 5.60
C GLY A 98 3.28 -9.30 4.71
N VAL A 99 3.19 -8.41 3.75
CA VAL A 99 2.21 -8.52 2.66
C VAL A 99 2.81 -9.44 1.60
N HIS A 100 2.25 -10.62 1.42
CA HIS A 100 2.82 -11.62 0.51
C HIS A 100 2.39 -11.41 -0.95
N PHE A 101 1.26 -10.78 -1.20
CA PHE A 101 0.75 -10.49 -2.54
C PHE A 101 0.71 -8.99 -2.78
N VAL A 102 1.67 -8.49 -3.58
CA VAL A 102 1.71 -7.08 -4.00
C VAL A 102 1.64 -7.02 -5.53
N PHE A 103 0.66 -6.29 -6.04
CA PHE A 103 0.52 -6.01 -7.47
C PHE A 103 1.06 -4.61 -7.76
N SER A 104 2.14 -4.53 -8.52
CA SER A 104 2.84 -3.29 -8.84
C SER A 104 2.90 -3.06 -10.35
N LYS A 105 3.40 -1.89 -10.76
CA LYS A 105 3.52 -1.48 -12.17
C LYS A 105 2.20 -1.65 -12.93
N TYR A 106 1.11 -1.23 -12.28
CA TYR A 106 -0.22 -1.32 -12.86
C TYR A 106 -0.37 -0.35 -14.03
N GLU A 107 -0.68 -0.89 -15.20
CA GLU A 107 -0.94 -0.14 -16.42
C GLU A 107 -2.44 0.02 -16.68
N ALA A 108 -2.79 1.02 -17.48
CA ALA A 108 -4.19 1.33 -17.79
C ALA A 108 -4.95 0.20 -18.54
N ASP A 109 -4.21 -0.69 -19.19
CA ASP A 109 -4.75 -1.88 -19.87
C ASP A 109 -5.05 -3.05 -18.92
N GLY A 110 -4.75 -2.89 -17.62
CA GLY A 110 -4.96 -3.91 -16.60
C GLY A 110 -3.79 -4.86 -16.40
N THR A 111 -2.67 -4.65 -17.09
CA THR A 111 -1.44 -5.42 -16.88
C THR A 111 -0.65 -4.89 -15.69
N GLY A 112 0.28 -5.67 -15.18
CA GLY A 112 1.16 -5.30 -14.08
C GLY A 112 2.03 -6.47 -13.64
N VAL A 113 2.74 -6.30 -12.53
CA VAL A 113 3.61 -7.31 -11.94
C VAL A 113 3.04 -7.75 -10.61
N LEU A 114 2.70 -9.03 -10.48
CA LEU A 114 2.33 -9.64 -9.21
C LEU A 114 3.58 -10.21 -8.54
N ILE A 115 3.87 -9.73 -7.34
CA ILE A 115 4.90 -10.27 -6.46
C ILE A 115 4.22 -11.21 -5.49
N ASP A 116 4.71 -12.46 -5.45
CA ASP A 116 4.19 -13.50 -4.57
C ASP A 116 5.35 -14.07 -3.72
N LEU A 117 5.43 -13.66 -2.46
CA LEU A 117 6.47 -14.11 -1.54
C LEU A 117 6.35 -15.60 -1.17
N HIS A 118 5.18 -16.23 -1.33
CA HIS A 118 5.05 -17.66 -1.06
C HIS A 118 5.83 -18.51 -2.05
N HIS A 119 6.12 -17.97 -3.24
CA HIS A 119 6.86 -18.65 -4.31
C HIS A 119 8.26 -18.06 -4.55
N LEU A 120 8.79 -17.33 -3.57
CA LEU A 120 10.09 -16.66 -3.70
C LEU A 120 11.22 -17.64 -4.04
N GLY A 121 11.21 -18.85 -3.45
CA GLY A 121 12.20 -19.91 -3.75
C GLY A 121 12.16 -20.42 -5.19
N ALA A 122 11.09 -20.15 -5.95
CA ALA A 122 10.98 -20.49 -7.37
C ALA A 122 11.46 -19.35 -8.30
N ALA A 123 11.75 -18.17 -7.76
CA ALA A 123 12.20 -17.03 -8.54
C ALA A 123 13.57 -17.30 -9.14
N LYS A 124 13.71 -16.97 -10.43
CA LYS A 124 14.97 -17.08 -11.16
C LYS A 124 15.37 -15.70 -11.65
N SER A 125 16.57 -15.30 -11.31
CA SER A 125 17.18 -14.08 -11.85
C SER A 125 18.60 -14.39 -12.31
N ALA A 126 19.11 -13.63 -13.25
CA ALA A 126 20.44 -13.83 -13.83
C ALA A 126 21.52 -13.89 -12.72
N GLY A 127 22.04 -15.10 -12.45
CA GLY A 127 23.09 -15.34 -11.47
C GLY A 127 22.66 -15.42 -10.01
N LEU A 128 21.37 -15.37 -9.70
CA LEU A 128 20.85 -15.53 -8.33
C LEU A 128 19.99 -16.81 -8.26
N ASP A 129 20.24 -17.60 -7.23
CA ASP A 129 19.48 -18.80 -6.91
C ASP A 129 18.76 -18.57 -5.57
N PHE A 130 17.44 -18.55 -5.63
CA PHE A 130 16.58 -18.39 -4.47
C PHE A 130 16.05 -19.72 -3.94
N THR A 131 16.59 -20.87 -4.38
CA THR A 131 16.16 -22.19 -3.91
C THR A 131 16.29 -22.27 -2.39
N GLY A 132 15.18 -22.58 -1.71
CA GLY A 132 15.10 -22.64 -0.25
C GLY A 132 14.97 -21.29 0.45
N PHE A 133 14.91 -20.18 -0.32
CA PHE A 133 14.64 -18.87 0.24
C PHE A 133 13.13 -18.72 0.54
N ASP A 134 12.81 -18.38 1.78
CA ASP A 134 11.44 -18.23 2.26
C ASP A 134 11.15 -16.81 2.80
N ASP A 135 9.90 -16.57 3.16
CA ASP A 135 9.45 -15.31 3.73
C ASP A 135 10.16 -14.95 5.04
N ALA A 136 10.52 -15.94 5.87
CA ALA A 136 11.25 -15.68 7.11
C ALA A 136 12.68 -15.19 6.83
N MET A 137 13.35 -15.81 5.85
CA MET A 137 14.66 -15.36 5.39
C MET A 137 14.58 -13.96 4.78
N PHE A 138 13.56 -13.69 3.95
CA PHE A 138 13.38 -12.37 3.37
C PHE A 138 13.35 -11.27 4.44
N ARG A 139 12.58 -11.47 5.52
CA ARG A 139 12.46 -10.51 6.63
C ARG A 139 13.70 -10.34 7.47
N VAL A 140 14.62 -11.30 7.45
CA VAL A 140 15.91 -11.20 8.18
C VAL A 140 16.92 -10.35 7.40
N PHE A 141 16.84 -10.36 6.06
CA PHE A 141 17.78 -9.63 5.21
C PHE A 141 17.39 -8.15 4.99
N TRP A 142 16.15 -7.78 5.27
CA TRP A 142 15.67 -6.40 5.18
C TRP A 142 15.85 -5.67 6.50
#